data_4c3ccad72b356ef0a52d78cd5b236023
#
_entry.id   4c3ccad72b356ef0a52d78cd5b236023
#
_cell.length_a   1.000
_cell.length_b   1.000
_cell.length_c   1.000
_cell.angle_alpha   90.00
_cell.angle_beta   90.00
_cell.angle_gamma   90.00
#
_symmetry.space_group_name_H-M   'P 1'
#
loop_
_entity.id
_entity.type
_entity.pdbx_description
1 polymer ?
#
loop_
_entity_poly.entity_id
_entity_poly.type
_entity_poly.pdbx_seq_one_letter_code
_entity_poly.pdbx_strand_id
1 'polypeptide(L)'
;ADAGKIFTKEYFAVTEGVPEPASGRMEDLLFHDREKNHTYVVKRPRKGVKEAVLEYETLASAGGDPETGVFSLVRIRLLTGRTHQIRAQFSSRKLPLCGDRRYGAKTAGDIALWSHRLTFRHPETGEELTFCAGPPKDGLWAAFQDIRG
;
A
#
# COMPACT_ATOMS: atom_id res chain seq x y z
N ALA A 1 20.83 13.14 -14.58
CA ALA A 1 19.41 12.98 -14.97
C ALA A 1 18.59 12.25 -13.90
N ASP A 2 19.25 11.35 -13.14
CA ASP A 2 18.54 10.56 -12.12
C ASP A 2 18.78 11.03 -10.69
N ALA A 3 19.50 12.13 -10.52
CA ALA A 3 19.83 12.65 -9.20
C ALA A 3 18.56 12.99 -8.41
N GLY A 4 18.44 12.48 -7.19
CA GLY A 4 17.28 12.69 -6.34
C GLY A 4 16.05 11.84 -6.69
N LYS A 5 16.10 11.09 -7.79
CA LYS A 5 14.97 10.27 -8.20
C LYS A 5 14.83 9.05 -7.30
N ILE A 6 13.60 8.74 -6.91
CA ILE A 6 13.29 7.55 -6.13
C ILE A 6 13.04 6.39 -7.08
N PHE A 7 13.84 5.32 -6.98
CA PHE A 7 13.73 4.15 -7.84
C PHE A 7 12.82 3.06 -7.27
N THR A 8 12.80 2.92 -5.95
CA THR A 8 12.04 1.87 -5.30
C THR A 8 11.29 2.42 -4.11
N LYS A 9 9.99 2.10 -4.05
CA LYS A 9 9.14 2.41 -2.90
C LYS A 9 8.46 1.12 -2.49
N GLU A 10 8.81 0.61 -1.32
CA GLU A 10 8.18 -0.57 -0.76
C GLU A 10 7.49 -0.23 0.55
N TYR A 11 6.32 -0.81 0.71
CA TYR A 11 5.46 -0.59 1.87
C TYR A 11 5.04 -1.92 2.46
N PHE A 12 4.78 -1.91 3.75
CA PHE A 12 3.99 -2.95 4.40
C PHE A 12 2.61 -2.39 4.67
N ALA A 13 1.60 -3.23 4.51
CA ALA A 13 0.23 -2.91 4.86
C ALA A 13 -0.41 -4.12 5.52
N VAL A 14 -1.38 -3.86 6.40
CA VAL A 14 -2.24 -4.93 6.91
C VAL A 14 -3.62 -4.69 6.32
N THR A 15 -4.11 -5.66 5.57
CA THR A 15 -5.41 -5.56 4.90
C THR A 15 -6.47 -6.32 5.67
N GLU A 16 -7.73 -5.89 5.52
CA GLU A 16 -8.87 -6.72 5.91
C GLU A 16 -9.07 -7.74 4.81
N GLY A 17 -9.11 -9.02 5.17
CA GLY A 17 -9.24 -10.11 4.21
C GLY A 17 -7.89 -10.62 3.69
N VAL A 18 -7.97 -11.54 2.74
CA VAL A 18 -6.81 -12.19 2.15
C VAL A 18 -6.79 -11.91 0.65
N PRO A 19 -5.72 -11.30 0.13
CA PRO A 19 -5.63 -11.08 -1.32
C PRO A 19 -5.64 -12.41 -2.09
N GLU A 20 -6.37 -12.42 -3.20
CA GLU A 20 -6.40 -13.55 -4.12
C GLU A 20 -6.20 -13.05 -5.55
N PRO A 21 -5.13 -13.49 -6.22
CA PRO A 21 -4.08 -14.39 -5.74
C PRO A 21 -3.24 -13.78 -4.61
N ALA A 22 -2.47 -14.61 -3.92
CA ALA A 22 -1.64 -14.16 -2.79
C ALA A 22 -0.60 -13.12 -3.20
N SER A 23 -0.13 -13.19 -4.43
CA SER A 23 0.78 -12.19 -4.98
C SER A 23 0.35 -11.86 -6.40
N GLY A 24 0.67 -10.66 -6.85
CA GLY A 24 0.27 -10.23 -8.17
C GLY A 24 0.56 -8.78 -8.45
N ARG A 25 -0.06 -8.29 -9.51
CA ARG A 25 0.09 -6.93 -9.99
C ARG A 25 -1.29 -6.30 -10.12
N MET A 26 -1.42 -5.07 -9.63
CA MET A 26 -2.66 -4.30 -9.77
C MET A 26 -2.41 -3.15 -10.73
N GLU A 27 -3.22 -3.08 -11.79
CA GLU A 27 -3.17 -2.01 -12.78
C GLU A 27 -4.54 -1.38 -12.88
N ASP A 28 -4.63 -0.11 -12.59
CA ASP A 28 -5.90 0.62 -12.56
C ASP A 28 -5.73 2.02 -13.12
N LEU A 29 -6.85 2.64 -13.45
CA LEU A 29 -6.92 4.06 -13.74
C LEU A 29 -7.48 4.76 -12.51
N LEU A 30 -6.79 5.80 -12.04
CA LEU A 30 -7.16 6.52 -10.84
C LEU A 30 -7.52 7.97 -11.13
N PHE A 31 -8.58 8.44 -10.50
CA PHE A 31 -8.97 9.84 -10.48
C PHE A 31 -8.96 10.35 -9.06
N HIS A 32 -8.17 11.41 -8.80
CA HIS A 32 -8.14 12.03 -7.49
C HIS A 32 -9.02 13.28 -7.48
N ASP A 33 -10.06 13.25 -6.65
CA ASP A 33 -10.93 14.40 -6.42
C ASP A 33 -10.29 15.26 -5.34
N ARG A 34 -9.80 16.45 -5.73
CA ARG A 34 -9.09 17.35 -4.82
C ARG A 34 -9.98 17.94 -3.75
N GLU A 35 -11.24 18.22 -4.06
CA GLU A 35 -12.17 18.78 -3.09
C GLU A 35 -12.48 17.80 -1.97
N LYS A 36 -12.71 16.57 -2.34
CA LYS A 36 -13.01 15.50 -1.36
C LYS A 36 -11.75 14.86 -0.79
N ASN A 37 -10.59 15.13 -1.39
CA ASN A 37 -9.33 14.46 -1.08
C ASN A 37 -9.52 12.93 -1.05
N HIS A 38 -10.09 12.43 -2.14
CA HIS A 38 -10.39 11.00 -2.27
C HIS A 38 -10.05 10.53 -3.68
N THR A 39 -9.47 9.34 -3.79
CA THR A 39 -9.06 8.76 -5.06
C THR A 39 -9.98 7.60 -5.41
N TYR A 40 -10.45 7.61 -6.65
CA TYR A 40 -11.36 6.60 -7.17
C TYR A 40 -10.69 5.77 -8.25
N VAL A 41 -10.96 4.48 -8.25
CA VAL A 41 -10.63 3.63 -9.39
C VAL A 41 -11.74 3.83 -10.42
N VAL A 42 -11.34 4.22 -11.63
CA VAL A 42 -12.29 4.50 -12.72
C VAL A 42 -11.99 3.61 -13.92
N LYS A 43 -12.95 3.47 -14.79
CA LYS A 43 -12.84 2.52 -15.92
C LYS A 43 -12.42 3.16 -17.23
N ARG A 44 -12.55 4.47 -17.35
CA ARG A 44 -12.29 5.17 -18.62
C ARG A 44 -11.27 6.28 -18.45
N PRO A 45 -10.35 6.41 -19.42
CA PRO A 45 -9.44 7.56 -19.41
C PRO A 45 -10.19 8.85 -19.68
N ARG A 46 -9.79 9.89 -18.97
CA ARG A 46 -10.26 11.26 -19.19
C ARG A 46 -9.26 12.20 -18.51
N LYS A 47 -9.46 13.51 -18.68
CA LYS A 47 -8.58 14.50 -18.06
C LYS A 47 -8.51 14.28 -16.55
N GLY A 48 -7.29 14.25 -16.03
CA GLY A 48 -7.03 14.04 -14.59
C GLY A 48 -6.94 12.57 -14.16
N VAL A 49 -7.27 11.64 -15.05
CA VAL A 49 -7.13 10.21 -14.77
C VAL A 49 -5.70 9.77 -15.10
N LYS A 50 -5.11 9.00 -14.18
CA LYS A 50 -3.74 8.53 -14.34
C LYS A 50 -3.67 7.02 -14.13
N GLU A 51 -2.76 6.40 -14.88
CA GLU A 51 -2.49 4.98 -14.73
C GLU A 51 -1.73 4.73 -13.44
N ALA A 52 -2.09 3.70 -12.70
CA ALA A 52 -1.49 3.31 -11.43
C ALA A 52 -1.16 1.83 -11.44
N VAL A 53 0.07 1.51 -11.10
CA VAL A 53 0.57 0.13 -11.11
C VAL A 53 1.32 -0.14 -9.80
N LEU A 54 0.99 -1.25 -9.17
CA LEU A 54 1.75 -1.77 -8.04
C LEU A 54 1.87 -3.28 -8.16
N GLU A 55 2.84 -3.83 -7.45
CA GLU A 55 3.00 -5.27 -7.25
C GLU A 55 2.88 -5.56 -5.77
N TYR A 56 2.32 -6.70 -5.42
CA TYR A 56 2.12 -7.06 -4.02
C TYR A 56 2.42 -8.54 -3.78
N GLU A 57 2.76 -8.84 -2.54
CA GLU A 57 2.99 -10.20 -2.06
C GLU A 57 2.43 -10.32 -0.66
N THR A 58 1.54 -11.27 -0.45
CA THR A 58 1.00 -11.56 0.86
C THR A 58 2.01 -12.40 1.62
N LEU A 59 2.50 -11.86 2.72
CA LEU A 59 3.55 -12.53 3.52
C LEU A 59 2.96 -13.46 4.57
N ALA A 60 1.81 -13.09 5.14
CA ALA A 60 1.18 -13.88 6.19
C ALA A 60 -0.25 -13.43 6.38
N SER A 61 -1.07 -14.31 6.97
CA SER A 61 -2.44 -13.98 7.34
C SER A 61 -2.69 -14.47 8.76
N ALA A 62 -3.47 -13.70 9.52
CA ALA A 62 -3.80 -14.04 10.89
C ALA A 62 -5.31 -13.92 11.07
N GLY A 63 -5.90 -14.81 11.86
CA GLY A 63 -7.31 -14.74 12.19
C GLY A 63 -7.60 -13.59 13.15
N GLY A 64 -8.59 -12.77 12.80
CA GLY A 64 -9.14 -11.79 13.71
C GLY A 64 -10.30 -12.43 14.51
N ASP A 65 -11.07 -11.59 15.18
CA ASP A 65 -12.28 -12.11 15.82
C ASP A 65 -13.35 -12.38 14.75
N PRO A 66 -14.49 -13.02 15.12
CA PRO A 66 -15.53 -13.35 14.14
C PRO A 66 -16.12 -12.15 13.40
N GLU A 67 -16.04 -10.95 13.99
CA GLU A 67 -16.56 -9.74 13.36
C GLU A 67 -15.60 -9.13 12.35
N THR A 68 -14.30 -9.20 12.62
CA THR A 68 -13.29 -8.56 11.78
C THR A 68 -12.65 -9.52 10.77
N GLY A 69 -12.83 -10.83 10.96
CA GLY A 69 -12.33 -11.84 10.04
C GLY A 69 -10.81 -12.00 10.05
N VAL A 70 -10.24 -12.23 8.89
CA VAL A 70 -8.81 -12.48 8.73
C VAL A 70 -8.12 -11.21 8.24
N PHE A 71 -6.93 -10.96 8.79
CA PHE A 71 -6.06 -9.86 8.34
C PHE A 71 -4.85 -10.44 7.62
N SER A 72 -4.32 -9.68 6.69
CA SER A 72 -3.12 -10.12 5.93
C SER A 72 -2.05 -9.05 5.96
N LEU A 73 -0.80 -9.49 6.19
CA LEU A 73 0.37 -8.63 6.01
C LEU A 73 0.81 -8.73 4.55
N VAL A 74 0.87 -7.59 3.88
CA VAL A 74 1.17 -7.51 2.46
C VAL A 74 2.36 -6.59 2.26
N ARG A 75 3.34 -7.05 1.47
CA ARG A 75 4.43 -6.22 1.00
C ARG A 75 4.06 -5.65 -0.35
N ILE A 76 4.22 -4.36 -0.53
CA ILE A 76 3.77 -3.65 -1.71
C ILE A 76 4.94 -2.88 -2.32
N ARG A 77 5.13 -3.04 -3.63
CA ARG A 77 6.09 -2.27 -4.39
C ARG A 77 5.34 -1.37 -5.36
N LEU A 78 5.54 -0.05 -5.23
CA LEU A 78 4.90 0.91 -6.13
C LEU A 78 5.74 1.09 -7.39
N LEU A 79 5.12 0.93 -8.55
CA LEU A 79 5.71 1.29 -9.83
C LEU A 79 5.29 2.70 -10.25
N THR A 80 4.17 3.18 -9.73
CA THR A 80 3.72 4.56 -9.85
C THR A 80 3.42 5.09 -8.45
N GLY A 81 3.40 6.40 -8.27
CA GLY A 81 3.14 7.01 -6.96
C GLY A 81 1.99 8.00 -7.00
N ARG A 82 0.78 7.52 -7.25
CA ARG A 82 -0.41 8.39 -7.27
C ARG A 82 -0.94 8.63 -5.87
N THR A 83 -1.63 9.76 -5.69
CA THR A 83 -2.24 10.10 -4.40
C THR A 83 -3.18 8.99 -3.93
N HIS A 84 -3.00 8.53 -2.71
CA HIS A 84 -3.80 7.45 -2.10
C HIS A 84 -3.83 6.17 -2.93
N GLN A 85 -2.81 5.92 -3.74
CA GLN A 85 -2.81 4.79 -4.68
C GLN A 85 -3.07 3.44 -4.02
N ILE A 86 -2.28 3.09 -3.00
CA ILE A 86 -2.43 1.80 -2.32
C ILE A 86 -3.83 1.68 -1.72
N ARG A 87 -4.28 2.73 -1.06
CA ARG A 87 -5.58 2.76 -0.40
C ARG A 87 -6.72 2.53 -1.40
N ALA A 88 -6.69 3.25 -2.52
CA ALA A 88 -7.73 3.15 -3.54
C ALA A 88 -7.72 1.81 -4.26
N GLN A 89 -6.55 1.32 -4.65
CA GLN A 89 -6.46 0.06 -5.39
C GLN A 89 -6.87 -1.15 -4.55
N PHE A 90 -6.43 -1.21 -3.30
CA PHE A 90 -6.83 -2.29 -2.40
C PHE A 90 -8.30 -2.21 -2.05
N SER A 91 -8.81 -1.03 -1.77
CA SER A 91 -10.23 -0.82 -1.48
C SER A 91 -11.13 -1.26 -2.63
N SER A 92 -10.73 -0.97 -3.87
CA SER A 92 -11.52 -1.34 -5.06
C SER A 92 -11.68 -2.85 -5.21
N ARG A 93 -10.81 -3.62 -4.58
CA ARG A 93 -10.86 -5.08 -4.59
C ARG A 93 -11.43 -5.65 -3.29
N LYS A 94 -12.08 -4.82 -2.50
CA LYS A 94 -12.69 -5.17 -1.21
C LYS A 94 -11.65 -5.66 -0.18
N LEU A 95 -10.46 -5.11 -0.27
CA LEU A 95 -9.34 -5.42 0.63
C LEU A 95 -8.82 -4.13 1.27
N PRO A 96 -9.69 -3.33 1.94
CA PRO A 96 -9.21 -2.08 2.50
C PRO A 96 -8.12 -2.32 3.54
N LEU A 97 -7.22 -1.35 3.68
CA LEU A 97 -6.22 -1.41 4.74
C LEU A 97 -6.93 -1.25 6.09
N CYS A 98 -6.48 -2.02 7.09
CA CYS A 98 -7.04 -1.89 8.43
C CYS A 98 -6.94 -0.44 8.91
N GLY A 99 -8.01 0.06 9.52
CA GLY A 99 -8.08 1.44 10.02
C GLY A 99 -8.46 2.47 8.96
N ASP A 100 -8.48 2.11 7.70
CA ASP A 100 -8.76 3.04 6.60
C ASP A 100 -10.25 3.14 6.31
N ARG A 101 -10.98 3.76 7.22
CA ARG A 101 -12.44 3.87 7.12
C ARG A 101 -12.91 4.70 5.94
N ARG A 102 -12.13 5.67 5.51
CA ARG A 102 -12.47 6.47 4.32
C ARG A 102 -12.55 5.61 3.06
N TYR A 103 -11.82 4.52 3.03
CA TYR A 103 -11.79 3.58 1.91
C TYR A 103 -12.47 2.26 2.23
N GLY A 104 -13.33 2.25 3.24
CA GLY A 104 -14.24 1.15 3.48
C GLY A 104 -13.87 0.15 4.56
N ALA A 105 -12.81 0.41 5.33
CA ALA A 105 -12.42 -0.49 6.41
C ALA A 105 -13.46 -0.50 7.53
N LYS A 106 -13.62 -1.65 8.15
CA LYS A 106 -14.47 -1.84 9.32
C LYS A 106 -13.68 -1.66 10.63
N THR A 107 -12.37 -1.84 10.57
CA THR A 107 -11.49 -1.71 11.73
C THR A 107 -11.27 -0.25 12.09
N ALA A 108 -11.07 0.00 13.38
CA ALA A 108 -10.74 1.32 13.89
C ALA A 108 -9.23 1.47 14.07
N GLY A 109 -8.78 2.67 14.38
CA GLY A 109 -7.39 2.98 14.64
C GLY A 109 -6.69 3.60 13.44
N ASP A 110 -5.39 3.70 13.54
CA ASP A 110 -4.58 4.29 12.47
C ASP A 110 -4.54 3.37 11.25
N ILE A 111 -4.36 3.96 10.08
CA ILE A 111 -4.24 3.20 8.83
C ILE A 111 -2.98 2.34 8.90
N ALA A 112 -3.12 1.04 8.68
CA ALA A 112 -2.02 0.08 8.75
C ALA A 112 -1.21 0.10 7.45
N LEU A 113 -0.45 1.17 7.26
CA LEU A 113 0.41 1.38 6.11
C LEU A 113 1.74 1.93 6.58
N TRP A 114 2.82 1.28 6.18
CA TRP A 114 4.17 1.63 6.62
C TRP A 114 5.13 1.68 5.44
N SER A 115 5.81 2.81 5.25
CA SER A 115 6.86 2.92 4.25
C SER A 115 8.09 2.15 4.75
N HIS A 116 8.42 1.06 4.06
CA HIS A 116 9.44 0.12 4.49
C HIS A 116 10.79 0.38 3.84
N ARG A 117 10.81 0.65 2.54
CA ARG A 117 12.06 0.77 1.81
C ARG A 117 11.97 1.87 0.76
N LEU A 118 12.97 2.73 0.74
CA LEU A 118 13.14 3.74 -0.30
C LEU A 118 14.54 3.60 -0.88
N THR A 119 14.64 3.53 -2.20
CA THR A 119 15.92 3.53 -2.90
C THR A 119 15.95 4.72 -3.85
N PHE A 120 16.97 5.53 -3.75
CA PHE A 120 17.14 6.71 -4.61
C PHE A 120 18.61 6.99 -4.84
N ARG A 121 18.88 7.84 -5.82
CA ARG A 121 20.26 8.26 -6.13
C ARG A 121 20.53 9.61 -5.46
N HIS A 122 21.62 9.67 -4.69
CA HIS A 122 22.01 10.90 -4.00
C HIS A 122 22.23 12.01 -5.03
N PRO A 123 21.63 13.21 -4.83
CA PRO A 123 21.70 14.26 -5.85
C PRO A 123 23.09 14.83 -6.09
N GLU A 124 23.99 14.78 -5.10
CA GLU A 124 25.36 15.33 -5.24
C GLU A 124 26.37 14.28 -5.65
N THR A 125 26.35 13.10 -5.01
CA THR A 125 27.37 12.08 -5.21
C THR A 125 27.03 11.05 -6.28
N GLY A 126 25.75 10.94 -6.66
CA GLY A 126 25.29 9.93 -7.59
C GLY A 126 25.21 8.52 -7.01
N GLU A 127 25.52 8.36 -5.73
CA GLU A 127 25.42 7.05 -5.10
C GLU A 127 23.99 6.58 -4.95
N GLU A 128 23.76 5.30 -5.15
CA GLU A 128 22.47 4.67 -4.86
C GLU A 128 22.37 4.44 -3.36
N LEU A 129 21.33 4.99 -2.75
CA LEU A 129 21.09 4.90 -1.32
C LEU A 129 19.77 4.17 -1.07
N THR A 130 19.78 3.30 -0.07
CA THR A 130 18.59 2.57 0.34
C THR A 130 18.34 2.78 1.82
N PHE A 131 17.13 3.22 2.16
CA PHE A 131 16.67 3.34 3.54
C PHE A 131 15.62 2.28 3.81
N CYS A 132 15.81 1.52 4.89
CA CYS A 132 14.88 0.50 5.32
C CYS A 132 14.46 0.77 6.76
N ALA A 133 13.18 0.59 7.05
CA ALA A 133 12.66 0.66 8.40
C ALA A 133 11.67 -0.49 8.61
N GLY A 134 11.79 -1.21 9.71
CA GLY A 134 10.84 -2.26 10.05
C GLY A 134 9.50 -1.67 10.44
N PRO A 135 8.41 -2.41 10.25
CA PRO A 135 7.09 -1.95 10.65
C PRO A 135 6.95 -1.88 12.17
N PRO A 136 5.94 -1.16 12.67
CA PRO A 136 5.64 -1.15 14.09
C PRO A 136 5.45 -2.57 14.62
N LYS A 137 5.70 -2.76 15.92
CA LYS A 137 5.58 -4.09 16.56
C LYS A 137 4.35 -4.21 17.44
N ASP A 138 3.53 -3.17 17.51
CA ASP A 138 2.34 -3.11 18.35
C ASP A 138 1.07 -3.07 17.50
N GLY A 139 -0.08 -3.10 18.16
CA GLY A 139 -1.38 -3.08 17.49
C GLY A 139 -1.54 -4.26 16.55
N LEU A 140 -2.11 -4.02 15.40
CA LEU A 140 -2.34 -5.07 14.40
C LEU A 140 -1.04 -5.66 13.85
N TRP A 141 0.07 -4.92 13.92
CA TRP A 141 1.37 -5.38 13.46
C TRP A 141 1.95 -6.47 14.35
N ALA A 142 1.52 -6.53 15.61
CA ALA A 142 2.05 -7.50 16.58
C ALA A 142 1.85 -8.95 16.14
N ALA A 143 0.77 -9.23 15.42
CA ALA A 143 0.48 -10.57 14.91
C ALA A 143 1.50 -11.03 13.87
N PHE A 144 2.28 -10.11 13.31
CA PHE A 144 3.21 -10.38 12.21
C PHE A 144 4.66 -10.03 12.55
N GLN A 145 4.97 -9.85 13.83
CA GLN A 145 6.29 -9.34 14.24
C GLN A 145 7.46 -10.25 13.84
N ASP A 146 7.21 -11.52 13.61
CA ASP A 146 8.23 -12.47 13.20
C ASP A 146 8.45 -12.49 11.69
N ILE A 147 7.63 -11.79 10.94
CA ILE A 147 7.72 -11.71 9.49
C ILE A 147 8.58 -10.49 9.13
N ARG A 148 9.67 -10.72 8.42
CA ARG A 148 10.57 -9.65 8.00
C ARG A 148 10.80 -9.74 6.50
N GLY A 149 10.51 -8.65 5.86
CA GLY A 149 10.69 -8.56 4.41
C GLY A 149 12.04 -8.04 3.99
#